data_ebe01a78ce836d8eb924b3bc3fbcc676
#
_entry.id   ebe01a78ce836d8eb924b3bc3fbcc676
#
_cell.length_a   1.000
_cell.length_b   1.000
_cell.length_c   1.000
_cell.angle_alpha   90.00
_cell.angle_beta   90.00
_cell.angle_gamma   90.00
#
_symmetry.space_group_name_H-M   'P 1'
#
loop_
_entity.id
_entity.type
_entity.pdbx_description
1 polymer ?
#
loop_
_entity_poly.entity_id
_entity_poly.type
_entity_poly.pdbx_seq_one_letter_code
_entity_poly.pdbx_strand_id
1 'polypeptide(L)'
;PPLYAEGAERAWQSYAVRLTGLEAGTEYVYTVATDTDRVEGAFTMPEKSPLEYKVSVMGDSQSVDYGEWGKTVNAALRHMPQADLRISMGDLTDNGQAWFQWKEWLDEGRTAEHIPLAPVLGNHEAYSMDWTFTEPETYRSLFPVPQNGPEGQTGLAYFFDYGDVRFISLNTDEE
;
A
#
# COMPACT_ATOMS: atom_id res chain seq x y z
N PRO A 1 -6.27 8.11 -15.47
CA PRO A 1 -6.58 7.32 -16.65
C PRO A 1 -7.03 5.92 -16.22
N PRO A 2 -7.91 5.25 -17.01
CA PRO A 2 -8.31 3.89 -16.66
C PRO A 2 -7.11 2.95 -16.75
N LEU A 3 -7.02 2.05 -15.76
CA LEU A 3 -6.02 0.99 -15.73
C LEU A 3 -6.58 -0.24 -16.46
N TYR A 4 -5.79 -0.79 -17.34
CA TYR A 4 -6.05 -2.06 -17.98
C TYR A 4 -5.01 -3.06 -17.49
N ALA A 5 -5.35 -3.78 -16.42
CA ALA A 5 -4.52 -4.84 -15.90
C ALA A 5 -4.89 -6.18 -16.57
N GLU A 6 -3.92 -7.06 -16.74
CA GLU A 6 -4.14 -8.40 -17.27
C GLU A 6 -5.14 -9.16 -16.40
N GLY A 7 -6.04 -9.91 -17.04
CA GLY A 7 -7.09 -10.67 -16.37
C GLY A 7 -8.26 -9.85 -15.85
N ALA A 8 -8.30 -8.53 -16.11
CA ALA A 8 -9.44 -7.71 -15.77
C ALA A 8 -10.53 -7.78 -16.82
N GLU A 9 -11.77 -8.08 -16.40
CA GLU A 9 -12.94 -8.05 -17.31
C GLU A 9 -13.32 -6.61 -17.70
N ARG A 10 -12.86 -5.60 -16.93
CA ARG A 10 -13.17 -4.18 -17.11
C ARG A 10 -11.95 -3.33 -16.78
N ALA A 11 -11.90 -2.12 -17.35
CA ALA A 11 -10.96 -1.11 -16.91
C ALA A 11 -11.23 -0.71 -15.47
N TRP A 12 -10.16 -0.58 -14.69
CA TRP A 12 -10.21 -0.10 -13.31
C TRP A 12 -9.78 1.35 -13.25
N GLN A 13 -10.29 2.05 -12.26
CA GLN A 13 -9.91 3.43 -12.02
C GLN A 13 -9.56 3.59 -10.54
N SER A 14 -8.33 3.99 -10.26
CA SER A 14 -7.88 4.35 -8.92
C SER A 14 -8.14 5.84 -8.67
N TYR A 15 -8.60 6.15 -7.47
CA TYR A 15 -8.78 7.51 -7.00
C TYR A 15 -7.92 7.72 -5.76
N ALA A 16 -7.19 8.82 -5.73
CA ALA A 16 -6.39 9.21 -4.58
C ALA A 16 -6.70 10.65 -4.20
N VAL A 17 -6.79 10.90 -2.91
CA VAL A 17 -6.99 12.24 -2.35
C VAL A 17 -5.89 12.52 -1.34
N ARG A 18 -5.19 13.62 -1.53
CA ARG A 18 -4.20 14.09 -0.56
C ARG A 18 -4.89 14.97 0.49
N LEU A 19 -4.90 14.52 1.72
CA LEU A 19 -5.39 15.31 2.85
C LEU A 19 -4.27 16.21 3.37
N THR A 20 -4.59 17.45 3.71
CA THR A 20 -3.66 18.45 4.23
C THR A 20 -4.28 19.21 5.40
N GLY A 21 -3.45 19.86 6.21
CA GLY A 21 -3.93 20.65 7.36
C GLY A 21 -4.42 19.78 8.52
N LEU A 22 -3.96 18.53 8.57
CA LEU A 22 -4.29 17.62 9.67
C LEU A 22 -3.45 17.95 10.91
N GLU A 23 -4.08 17.84 12.09
CA GLU A 23 -3.46 18.10 13.38
C GLU A 23 -2.92 16.80 13.99
N ALA A 24 -1.73 16.86 14.58
CA ALA A 24 -1.12 15.72 15.25
C ALA A 24 -1.98 15.21 16.42
N GLY A 25 -1.95 13.91 16.69
CA GLY A 25 -2.71 13.26 17.76
C GLY A 25 -4.22 13.28 17.56
N THR A 26 -4.72 13.67 16.39
CA THR A 26 -6.16 13.83 16.14
C THR A 26 -6.71 12.65 15.34
N GLU A 27 -7.84 12.13 15.78
CA GLU A 27 -8.61 11.13 15.02
C GLU A 27 -9.48 11.82 13.97
N TYR A 28 -9.45 11.31 12.76
CA TYR A 28 -10.25 11.76 11.63
C TYR A 28 -11.14 10.63 11.13
N VAL A 29 -12.38 10.96 10.86
CA VAL A 29 -13.32 10.08 10.16
C VAL A 29 -13.46 10.58 8.73
N TYR A 30 -13.43 9.68 7.77
CA TYR A 30 -13.63 9.99 6.37
C TYR A 30 -14.75 9.16 5.77
N THR A 31 -15.32 9.70 4.70
CA THR A 31 -16.32 9.00 3.88
C THR A 31 -15.85 9.01 2.43
N VAL A 32 -15.84 7.85 1.81
CA VAL A 32 -15.72 7.70 0.36
C VAL A 32 -17.09 7.33 -0.18
N ALA A 33 -17.60 8.10 -1.13
CA ALA A 33 -18.90 7.86 -1.71
C ALA A 33 -18.84 7.91 -3.24
N THR A 34 -19.57 6.99 -3.86
CA THR A 34 -19.90 6.99 -5.28
C THR A 34 -21.40 7.18 -5.42
N ASP A 35 -21.93 7.13 -6.65
CA ASP A 35 -23.37 7.21 -6.90
C ASP A 35 -24.14 6.02 -6.29
N THR A 36 -23.47 4.90 -6.06
CA THR A 36 -24.10 3.65 -5.61
C THR A 36 -23.60 3.14 -4.26
N ASP A 37 -22.42 3.55 -3.84
CA ASP A 37 -21.74 2.98 -2.68
C ASP A 37 -21.21 4.06 -1.75
N ARG A 38 -21.15 3.74 -0.46
CA ARG A 38 -20.58 4.58 0.58
C ARG A 38 -19.79 3.73 1.56
N VAL A 39 -18.56 4.13 1.81
CA VAL A 39 -17.67 3.53 2.81
C VAL A 39 -17.21 4.61 3.77
N GLU A 40 -17.19 4.29 5.05
CA GLU A 40 -16.66 5.16 6.10
C GLU A 40 -15.44 4.48 6.72
N GLY A 41 -14.45 5.28 7.08
CA GLY A 41 -13.27 4.84 7.76
C GLY A 41 -12.75 5.90 8.71
N ALA A 42 -11.80 5.53 9.53
CA ALA A 42 -11.13 6.43 10.46
C ALA A 42 -9.63 6.15 10.48
N PHE A 43 -8.86 7.19 10.80
CA PHE A 43 -7.45 7.08 11.08
C PHE A 43 -7.05 8.12 12.13
N THR A 44 -5.97 7.85 12.85
CA THR A 44 -5.41 8.80 13.81
C THR A 44 -4.08 9.34 13.28
N MET A 45 -3.95 10.67 13.27
CA MET A 45 -2.66 11.28 12.99
C MET A 45 -1.67 10.98 14.11
N PRO A 46 -0.40 10.64 13.80
CA PRO A 46 0.60 10.46 14.84
C PRO A 46 0.79 11.71 15.67
N GLU A 47 1.19 11.53 16.91
CA GLU A 47 1.70 12.63 17.73
C GLU A 47 2.91 13.28 17.05
N LYS A 48 3.14 14.56 17.34
CA LYS A 48 4.24 15.30 16.71
C LYS A 48 5.62 14.73 17.04
N SER A 49 5.80 14.23 18.26
CA SER A 49 7.02 13.58 18.72
C SER A 49 6.63 12.47 19.71
N PRO A 50 6.16 11.32 19.23
CA PRO A 50 5.79 10.22 20.11
C PRO A 50 7.02 9.66 20.82
N LEU A 51 6.85 9.25 22.07
CA LEU A 51 7.91 8.60 22.85
C LEU A 51 8.28 7.21 22.31
N GLU A 52 7.31 6.57 21.66
CA GLU A 52 7.46 5.29 20.99
C GLU A 52 6.49 5.20 19.81
N TYR A 53 6.84 4.42 18.81
CA TYR A 53 5.91 4.00 17.75
C TYR A 53 6.11 2.54 17.40
N LYS A 54 5.02 1.92 16.98
CA LYS A 54 4.96 0.50 16.64
C LYS A 54 4.79 0.37 15.14
N VAL A 55 5.81 -0.18 14.50
CA VAL A 55 5.81 -0.41 13.06
C VAL A 55 5.69 -1.90 12.78
N SER A 56 4.66 -2.29 12.05
CA SER A 56 4.52 -3.65 11.52
C SER A 56 5.20 -3.72 10.17
N VAL A 57 6.17 -4.60 10.02
CA VAL A 57 6.90 -4.82 8.76
C VAL A 57 6.62 -6.23 8.27
N MET A 58 6.11 -6.34 7.06
CA MET A 58 5.80 -7.61 6.40
C MET A 58 6.25 -7.53 4.95
N GLY A 59 6.69 -8.63 4.36
CA GLY A 59 7.08 -8.71 2.96
C GLY A 59 6.67 -10.05 2.36
N ASP A 60 6.88 -10.18 1.06
CA ASP A 60 6.70 -11.44 0.32
C ASP A 60 5.32 -12.04 0.57
N SER A 61 4.28 -11.22 0.38
CA SER A 61 2.89 -11.66 0.55
C SER A 61 2.28 -12.28 -0.70
N GLN A 62 3.06 -12.32 -1.80
CA GLN A 62 2.67 -12.99 -3.03
C GLN A 62 2.34 -14.47 -2.78
N SER A 63 1.31 -14.97 -3.41
CA SER A 63 0.85 -16.34 -3.20
C SER A 63 -0.12 -16.76 -4.30
N VAL A 64 -0.30 -18.07 -4.41
CA VAL A 64 -1.41 -18.67 -5.16
C VAL A 64 -2.73 -18.67 -4.36
N ASP A 65 -2.65 -18.40 -3.05
CA ASP A 65 -3.79 -18.31 -2.13
C ASP A 65 -3.57 -17.14 -1.16
N TYR A 66 -4.17 -16.00 -1.46
CA TYR A 66 -4.07 -14.80 -0.63
C TYR A 66 -4.81 -14.91 0.71
N GLY A 67 -5.56 -15.97 0.96
CA GLY A 67 -6.08 -16.29 2.28
C GLY A 67 -4.97 -16.49 3.33
N GLU A 68 -3.77 -16.93 2.94
CA GLU A 68 -2.61 -17.00 3.83
C GLU A 68 -2.10 -15.59 4.19
N TRP A 69 -2.12 -14.66 3.25
CA TRP A 69 -1.86 -13.25 3.52
C TRP A 69 -2.86 -12.68 4.54
N GLY A 70 -4.16 -12.92 4.33
CA GLY A 70 -5.21 -12.51 5.26
C GLY A 70 -5.00 -13.06 6.67
N LYS A 71 -4.60 -14.33 6.81
CA LYS A 71 -4.26 -14.95 8.11
C LYS A 71 -3.06 -14.25 8.76
N THR A 72 -2.04 -13.92 7.96
CA THR A 72 -0.84 -13.22 8.43
C THR A 72 -1.16 -11.82 8.94
N VAL A 73 -1.92 -11.03 8.17
CA VAL A 73 -2.38 -9.70 8.57
C VAL A 73 -3.17 -9.78 9.87
N ASN A 74 -4.14 -10.70 9.96
CA ASN A 74 -4.94 -10.88 11.16
C ASN A 74 -4.11 -11.33 12.37
N ALA A 75 -3.07 -12.15 12.16
CA ALA A 75 -2.15 -12.53 13.22
C ALA A 75 -1.32 -11.33 13.70
N ALA A 76 -0.80 -10.53 12.78
CA ALA A 76 -0.07 -9.30 13.10
C ALA A 76 -0.93 -8.32 13.92
N LEU A 77 -2.19 -8.10 13.52
CA LEU A 77 -3.13 -7.25 14.25
C LEU A 77 -3.43 -7.76 15.66
N ARG A 78 -3.52 -9.08 15.86
CA ARG A 78 -3.69 -9.64 17.22
C ARG A 78 -2.48 -9.40 18.11
N HIS A 79 -1.27 -9.40 17.55
CA HIS A 79 -0.03 -9.16 18.30
C HIS A 79 0.25 -7.67 18.50
N MET A 80 -0.14 -6.84 17.54
CA MET A 80 0.12 -5.40 17.52
C MET A 80 -1.14 -4.63 17.10
N PRO A 81 -2.22 -4.67 17.90
CA PRO A 81 -3.49 -4.02 17.53
C PRO A 81 -3.40 -2.49 17.45
N GLN A 82 -2.35 -1.92 18.01
CA GLN A 82 -2.07 -0.49 18.02
C GLN A 82 -0.81 -0.18 17.21
N ALA A 83 -0.65 -0.82 16.05
CA ALA A 83 0.40 -0.44 15.13
C ALA A 83 0.10 0.96 14.56
N ASP A 84 1.11 1.83 14.59
CA ASP A 84 1.00 3.20 14.08
C ASP A 84 1.23 3.25 12.57
N LEU A 85 1.97 2.28 12.04
CA LEU A 85 2.36 2.20 10.63
C LEU A 85 2.55 0.75 10.22
N ARG A 86 2.15 0.43 9.00
CA ARG A 86 2.51 -0.81 8.30
C ARG A 86 3.49 -0.50 7.17
N ILE A 87 4.54 -1.29 7.06
CA ILE A 87 5.44 -1.30 5.91
C ILE A 87 5.29 -2.66 5.22
N SER A 88 5.00 -2.63 3.93
CA SER A 88 4.98 -3.85 3.10
C SER A 88 6.21 -3.82 2.19
N MET A 89 7.10 -4.79 2.39
CA MET A 89 8.48 -4.78 1.87
C MET A 89 8.60 -5.33 0.45
N GLY A 90 7.61 -5.08 -0.39
CA GLY A 90 7.58 -5.54 -1.77
C GLY A 90 7.06 -6.98 -1.91
N ASP A 91 6.98 -7.42 -3.15
CA ASP A 91 6.45 -8.72 -3.54
C ASP A 91 5.05 -8.96 -2.95
N LEU A 92 4.17 -7.97 -3.20
CA LEU A 92 2.79 -7.97 -2.68
C LEU A 92 1.93 -8.96 -3.45
N THR A 93 2.17 -9.01 -4.77
CA THR A 93 1.49 -9.92 -5.70
C THR A 93 2.53 -10.71 -6.48
N ASP A 94 2.15 -11.88 -6.96
CA ASP A 94 3.02 -12.78 -7.72
C ASP A 94 3.33 -12.21 -9.13
N ASN A 95 2.34 -11.55 -9.72
CA ASN A 95 2.48 -10.85 -11.00
C ASN A 95 1.83 -9.45 -10.88
N GLY A 96 2.66 -8.43 -10.88
CA GLY A 96 2.22 -7.05 -10.64
C GLY A 96 1.23 -6.48 -11.66
N GLN A 97 1.12 -7.08 -12.84
CA GLN A 97 0.12 -6.69 -13.84
C GLN A 97 -1.18 -7.52 -13.78
N ALA A 98 -1.23 -8.54 -12.93
CA ALA A 98 -2.40 -9.39 -12.75
C ALA A 98 -3.41 -8.75 -11.78
N TRP A 99 -4.42 -8.06 -12.31
CA TRP A 99 -5.40 -7.35 -11.48
C TRP A 99 -6.12 -8.24 -10.45
N PHE A 100 -6.43 -9.48 -10.79
CA PHE A 100 -7.14 -10.38 -9.87
C PHE A 100 -6.33 -10.65 -8.59
N GLN A 101 -5.00 -10.69 -8.67
CA GLN A 101 -4.12 -10.86 -7.52
C GLN A 101 -4.13 -9.61 -6.62
N TRP A 102 -4.08 -8.42 -7.21
CA TRP A 102 -4.23 -7.17 -6.46
C TRP A 102 -5.56 -7.09 -5.73
N LYS A 103 -6.63 -7.51 -6.41
CA LYS A 103 -7.96 -7.51 -5.79
C LYS A 103 -8.00 -8.43 -4.58
N GLU A 104 -7.48 -9.64 -4.69
CA GLU A 104 -7.42 -10.59 -3.58
C GLU A 104 -6.53 -10.08 -2.45
N TRP A 105 -5.36 -9.54 -2.78
CA TRP A 105 -4.44 -8.95 -1.80
C TRP A 105 -5.10 -7.82 -1.00
N LEU A 106 -5.80 -6.92 -1.68
CA LEU A 106 -6.51 -5.81 -1.05
C LEU A 106 -7.68 -6.30 -0.19
N ASP A 107 -8.48 -7.24 -0.69
CA ASP A 107 -9.63 -7.78 0.04
C ASP A 107 -9.19 -8.52 1.30
N GLU A 108 -8.18 -9.33 1.24
CA GLU A 108 -7.63 -10.07 2.40
C GLU A 108 -6.91 -9.14 3.40
N GLY A 109 -6.26 -8.09 2.91
CA GLY A 109 -5.62 -7.06 3.74
C GLY A 109 -6.56 -6.05 4.40
N ARG A 110 -7.85 -6.07 4.08
CA ARG A 110 -8.84 -5.06 4.49
C ARG A 110 -8.95 -4.86 6.00
N THR A 111 -8.75 -5.91 6.78
CA THR A 111 -8.84 -5.82 8.26
C THR A 111 -7.84 -4.83 8.87
N ALA A 112 -6.77 -4.50 8.14
CA ALA A 112 -5.75 -3.54 8.57
C ALA A 112 -5.82 -2.19 7.83
N GLU A 113 -6.91 -1.87 7.13
CA GLU A 113 -7.06 -0.64 6.34
C GLU A 113 -7.02 0.64 7.18
N HIS A 114 -7.30 0.54 8.48
CA HIS A 114 -7.24 1.66 9.43
C HIS A 114 -5.81 2.04 9.84
N ILE A 115 -4.81 1.22 9.53
CA ILE A 115 -3.40 1.50 9.82
C ILE A 115 -2.74 2.01 8.53
N PRO A 116 -2.11 3.20 8.55
CA PRO A 116 -1.39 3.72 7.41
C PRO A 116 -0.40 2.72 6.81
N LEU A 117 -0.37 2.62 5.49
CA LEU A 117 0.49 1.70 4.76
C LEU A 117 1.59 2.48 4.02
N ALA A 118 2.84 2.07 4.21
CA ALA A 118 3.98 2.46 3.38
C ALA A 118 4.40 1.25 2.53
N PRO A 119 3.95 1.17 1.27
CA PRO A 119 4.31 0.07 0.38
C PRO A 119 5.72 0.30 -0.18
N VAL A 120 6.52 -0.75 -0.23
CA VAL A 120 7.80 -0.80 -0.94
C VAL A 120 7.60 -1.61 -2.22
N LEU A 121 8.29 -1.24 -3.29
CA LEU A 121 8.29 -2.00 -4.52
C LEU A 121 9.19 -3.23 -4.37
N GLY A 122 8.73 -4.38 -4.85
CA GLY A 122 9.53 -5.58 -5.09
C GLY A 122 9.62 -5.89 -6.59
N ASN A 123 10.38 -6.91 -6.97
CA ASN A 123 10.52 -7.28 -8.37
C ASN A 123 9.23 -7.90 -8.94
N HIS A 124 8.43 -8.56 -8.11
CA HIS A 124 7.18 -9.16 -8.55
C HIS A 124 6.14 -8.14 -9.03
N GLU A 125 6.18 -6.93 -8.52
CA GLU A 125 5.32 -5.83 -8.99
C GLU A 125 5.58 -5.45 -10.46
N ALA A 126 6.77 -5.76 -10.97
CA ALA A 126 7.17 -5.50 -12.35
C ALA A 126 6.99 -6.71 -13.30
N TYR A 127 6.46 -7.83 -12.83
CA TYR A 127 6.19 -8.98 -13.72
C TYR A 127 4.76 -8.97 -14.24
N SER A 128 4.65 -9.30 -15.53
CA SER A 128 3.40 -9.66 -16.20
C SER A 128 3.08 -11.16 -16.01
N MET A 129 1.89 -11.60 -16.47
CA MET A 129 1.45 -12.98 -16.34
C MET A 129 2.34 -14.00 -17.09
N ASP A 130 3.09 -13.56 -18.09
CA ASP A 130 4.06 -14.39 -18.82
C ASP A 130 5.49 -14.25 -18.26
N TRP A 131 5.64 -13.63 -17.08
CA TRP A 131 6.91 -13.38 -16.41
C TRP A 131 7.85 -12.42 -17.17
N THR A 132 7.31 -11.65 -18.09
CA THR A 132 8.07 -10.57 -18.73
C THR A 132 8.19 -9.40 -17.77
N PHE A 133 9.38 -8.86 -17.66
CA PHE A 133 9.62 -7.65 -16.85
C PHE A 133 9.01 -6.42 -17.56
N THR A 134 8.23 -5.63 -16.82
CA THR A 134 7.51 -4.46 -17.33
C THR A 134 7.55 -3.33 -16.30
N GLU A 135 7.14 -2.14 -16.70
CA GLU A 135 6.91 -1.05 -15.76
C GLU A 135 5.80 -1.42 -14.75
N PRO A 136 5.99 -1.18 -13.44
CA PRO A 136 5.03 -1.51 -12.39
C PRO A 136 3.85 -0.52 -12.34
N GLU A 137 3.13 -0.37 -13.45
CA GLU A 137 2.07 0.65 -13.60
C GLU A 137 0.90 0.43 -12.65
N THR A 138 0.54 -0.83 -12.37
CA THR A 138 -0.53 -1.14 -11.44
C THR A 138 -0.16 -0.73 -10.03
N TYR A 139 1.07 -1.04 -9.59
CA TYR A 139 1.59 -0.59 -8.29
C TYR A 139 1.55 0.94 -8.17
N ARG A 140 2.12 1.68 -9.14
CA ARG A 140 2.12 3.15 -9.15
C ARG A 140 0.72 3.75 -9.08
N SER A 141 -0.25 3.07 -9.67
CA SER A 141 -1.64 3.54 -9.71
C SER A 141 -2.41 3.26 -8.43
N LEU A 142 -2.09 2.16 -7.76
CA LEU A 142 -2.71 1.80 -6.48
C LEU A 142 -2.11 2.59 -5.32
N PHE A 143 -0.81 2.87 -5.36
CA PHE A 143 -0.09 3.49 -4.27
C PHE A 143 0.48 4.87 -4.65
N PRO A 144 -0.26 5.95 -4.38
CA PRO A 144 0.20 7.32 -4.63
C PRO A 144 1.22 7.77 -3.58
N VAL A 145 2.38 7.10 -3.53
CA VAL A 145 3.47 7.41 -2.61
C VAL A 145 4.08 8.80 -2.86
N PRO A 146 4.84 9.38 -1.93
CA PRO A 146 5.54 10.64 -2.14
C PRO A 146 6.41 10.60 -3.40
N GLN A 147 6.35 11.70 -4.17
CA GLN A 147 7.08 11.83 -5.44
C GLN A 147 8.41 12.56 -5.23
N ASN A 148 9.17 12.16 -4.20
CA ASN A 148 10.38 12.82 -3.73
C ASN A 148 11.64 11.95 -3.84
N GLY A 149 11.55 10.85 -4.58
CA GLY A 149 12.68 9.98 -4.90
C GLY A 149 13.62 10.59 -5.95
N PRO A 150 14.70 9.89 -6.28
CA PRO A 150 15.63 10.30 -7.34
C PRO A 150 14.94 10.40 -8.71
N GLU A 151 15.58 11.13 -9.63
CA GLU A 151 15.16 11.18 -11.02
C GLU A 151 15.12 9.76 -11.62
N GLY A 152 14.07 9.43 -12.35
CA GLY A 152 13.81 8.10 -12.91
C GLY A 152 13.12 7.14 -11.95
N GLN A 153 13.13 7.40 -10.63
CA GLN A 153 12.55 6.52 -9.61
C GLN A 153 11.23 7.07 -9.02
N THR A 154 10.59 7.98 -9.72
CA THR A 154 9.34 8.60 -9.26
C THR A 154 8.24 7.57 -9.03
N GLY A 155 7.73 7.51 -7.80
CA GLY A 155 6.70 6.55 -7.41
C GLY A 155 7.20 5.13 -7.13
N LEU A 156 8.52 4.90 -7.18
CA LEU A 156 9.17 3.62 -6.90
C LEU A 156 10.07 3.71 -5.68
N ALA A 157 10.89 4.76 -5.61
CA ALA A 157 11.65 5.11 -4.42
C ALA A 157 11.13 6.42 -3.83
N TYR A 158 11.07 6.52 -2.51
CA TYR A 158 10.55 7.69 -1.83
C TYR A 158 11.01 7.75 -0.37
N PHE A 159 10.77 8.87 0.28
CA PHE A 159 10.91 8.98 1.73
C PHE A 159 9.73 9.73 2.35
N PHE A 160 9.53 9.48 3.63
CA PHE A 160 8.56 10.21 4.46
C PHE A 160 9.04 10.28 5.89
N ASP A 161 8.55 11.28 6.61
CA ASP A 161 8.83 11.43 8.03
C ASP A 161 7.60 10.97 8.83
N TYR A 162 7.85 10.21 9.89
CA TYR A 162 6.86 9.82 10.87
C TYR A 162 7.42 10.14 12.26
N GLY A 163 6.89 11.16 12.93
CA GLY A 163 7.50 11.74 14.11
C GLY A 163 8.92 12.23 13.80
N ASP A 164 9.87 11.78 14.58
CA ASP A 164 11.29 12.16 14.47
C ASP A 164 12.13 11.18 13.62
N VAL A 165 11.46 10.21 12.97
CA VAL A 165 12.13 9.20 12.13
C VAL A 165 11.83 9.44 10.67
N ARG A 166 12.87 9.43 9.85
CA ARG A 166 12.76 9.39 8.38
C ARG A 166 12.86 7.96 7.89
N PHE A 167 11.83 7.52 7.19
CA PHE A 167 11.78 6.27 6.47
C PHE A 167 12.16 6.52 5.01
N ILE A 168 13.06 5.70 4.49
CA ILE A 168 13.51 5.76 3.08
C ILE A 168 13.22 4.42 2.45
N SER A 169 12.36 4.44 1.44
CA SER A 169 12.08 3.29 0.57
C SER A 169 12.96 3.39 -0.66
N LEU A 170 13.74 2.35 -0.91
CA LEU A 170 14.62 2.25 -2.07
C LEU A 170 14.06 1.24 -3.05
N ASN A 171 14.16 1.54 -4.33
CA ASN A 171 14.03 0.56 -5.38
C ASN A 171 15.41 -0.01 -5.66
N THR A 172 15.61 -1.30 -5.46
CA THR A 172 16.88 -2.00 -5.70
C THR A 172 16.80 -2.92 -6.92
N ASP A 173 15.67 -2.92 -7.60
CA ASP A 173 15.37 -3.75 -8.77
C ASP A 173 15.61 -2.94 -10.05
N GLU A 174 16.85 -2.46 -10.20
CA GLU A 174 17.34 -1.82 -11.42
C GLU A 174 18.24 -2.80 -12.21
N GLU A 175 17.93 -2.99 -13.50
CA GLU A 175 18.85 -3.59 -14.46
C GLU A 175 19.80 -2.55 -15.08
#